data_1e34bbbf3ec1ff5a696c412307d72210
#
_entry.id   1e34bbbf3ec1ff5a696c412307d72210
#
_cell.length_a   1.000
_cell.length_b   1.000
_cell.length_c   1.000
_cell.angle_alpha   90.00
_cell.angle_beta   90.00
_cell.angle_gamma   90.00
#
_symmetry.space_group_name_H-M   'P 1'
#
loop_
_entity.id
_entity.type
_entity.pdbx_description
1 polymer ?
#
loop_
_entity_poly.entity_id
_entity_poly.type
_entity_poly.pdbx_seq_one_letter_code
_entity_poly.pdbx_strand_id
1 'polypeptide(L)'
;MFKQRQKSLEFEIGASIAPESYLIPDLKDKEVVELIRKQLYRLTTKKTLPLKTHAPIASPECKKELKKAIECCEHLGKTSDGMVIYLYQYQGSSPLFRELGRLREIAFRAVGEGSGNRRDIDKYDMHYQHLVLWDEHALELVGAYRLACAQDVIEQHSQSGLYTDSLFNYTQDMTPYFKQGIELGRSFVQPKYWGRKSLDYLLYGIGAFINRYPQYRYLFGAVSV
;
A
#
# COMPACT_ATOMS: atom_id res chain seq x y z
N MET A 1 -4.64 -7.60 50.19
CA MET A 1 -4.96 -8.69 49.30
C MET A 1 -6.46 -8.59 48.96
N PHE A 2 -6.84 -8.14 47.75
CA PHE A 2 -8.22 -7.94 47.37
C PHE A 2 -8.91 -9.29 47.12
N LYS A 3 -9.90 -9.65 47.91
CA LYS A 3 -10.77 -10.82 47.70
C LYS A 3 -11.78 -10.51 46.55
N GLN A 4 -11.37 -10.66 45.30
CA GLN A 4 -12.27 -10.62 44.15
C GLN A 4 -12.64 -12.06 43.74
N ARG A 5 -13.44 -12.75 44.55
CA ARG A 5 -14.07 -14.01 44.14
C ARG A 5 -15.39 -13.67 43.44
N GLN A 6 -15.59 -14.23 42.22
CA GLN A 6 -16.87 -14.20 41.45
C GLN A 6 -17.31 -12.81 40.95
N LYS A 7 -16.42 -11.88 40.64
CA LYS A 7 -16.73 -10.64 39.92
C LYS A 7 -16.24 -10.75 38.47
N SER A 8 -17.11 -10.34 37.52
CA SER A 8 -16.69 -10.13 36.13
C SER A 8 -15.63 -9.02 36.07
N LEU A 9 -14.55 -9.24 35.37
CA LEU A 9 -13.55 -8.22 35.10
C LEU A 9 -13.76 -7.73 33.67
N GLU A 10 -14.06 -6.44 33.52
CA GLU A 10 -14.15 -5.83 32.19
C GLU A 10 -12.77 -5.38 31.75
N PHE A 11 -12.43 -5.71 30.50
CA PHE A 11 -11.18 -5.29 29.85
C PHE A 11 -11.51 -4.44 28.64
N GLU A 12 -10.78 -3.36 28.48
CA GLU A 12 -10.81 -2.56 27.25
C GLU A 12 -9.44 -2.62 26.60
N ILE A 13 -9.43 -3.04 25.32
CA ILE A 13 -8.19 -3.16 24.52
C ILE A 13 -8.21 -2.06 23.48
N GLY A 14 -7.29 -1.12 23.60
CA GLY A 14 -7.10 -0.05 22.61
C GLY A 14 -6.47 -0.54 21.33
N ALA A 15 -6.52 0.31 20.29
CA ALA A 15 -5.77 0.07 19.06
C ALA A 15 -4.24 0.06 19.34
N SER A 16 -3.48 -0.64 18.49
CA SER A 16 -2.02 -0.68 18.57
C SER A 16 -1.44 0.74 18.47
N ILE A 17 -0.52 1.07 19.36
CA ILE A 17 0.18 2.36 19.34
C ILE A 17 1.31 2.28 18.32
N ALA A 18 1.36 3.25 17.41
CA ALA A 18 2.40 3.36 16.40
C ALA A 18 3.77 3.63 17.05
N PRO A 19 4.81 2.80 16.79
CA PRO A 19 6.13 2.99 17.38
C PRO A 19 6.71 4.39 17.19
N GLU A 20 6.56 4.96 16.02
CA GLU A 20 7.01 6.31 15.65
C GLU A 20 6.38 7.41 16.51
N SER A 21 5.26 7.13 17.19
CA SER A 21 4.60 8.12 18.04
C SER A 21 5.20 8.22 19.45
N TYR A 22 6.03 7.27 19.86
CA TYR A 22 6.71 7.28 21.17
C TYR A 22 8.23 7.04 21.08
N LEU A 23 8.75 6.51 19.97
CA LEU A 23 10.19 6.38 19.72
C LEU A 23 10.74 7.67 19.08
N ILE A 24 10.54 8.81 19.75
CA ILE A 24 11.03 10.11 19.29
C ILE A 24 12.39 10.36 19.95
N PRO A 25 13.48 10.66 19.20
CA PRO A 25 14.83 10.77 19.74
C PRO A 25 15.00 11.74 20.92
N ASP A 26 14.23 12.81 20.95
CA ASP A 26 14.32 13.85 21.98
C ASP A 26 13.39 13.65 23.19
N LEU A 27 12.55 12.59 23.18
CA LEU A 27 11.68 12.30 24.32
C LEU A 27 12.42 11.48 25.37
N LYS A 28 12.35 11.94 26.61
CA LYS A 28 12.88 11.17 27.75
C LYS A 28 11.92 10.05 28.12
N ASP A 29 12.45 8.93 28.63
CA ASP A 29 11.66 7.76 29.04
C ASP A 29 10.48 8.12 29.95
N LYS A 30 10.67 9.08 30.85
CA LYS A 30 9.62 9.55 31.77
C LYS A 30 8.46 10.22 31.03
N GLU A 31 8.74 10.95 29.97
CA GLU A 31 7.73 11.62 29.14
C GLU A 31 6.97 10.61 28.31
N VAL A 32 7.66 9.60 27.76
CA VAL A 32 7.05 8.47 27.06
C VAL A 32 6.07 7.71 27.97
N VAL A 33 6.50 7.40 29.21
CA VAL A 33 5.64 6.73 30.20
C VAL A 33 4.39 7.56 30.52
N GLU A 34 4.53 8.89 30.67
CA GLU A 34 3.37 9.77 30.89
C GLU A 34 2.41 9.81 29.69
N LEU A 35 2.93 9.80 28.47
CA LEU A 35 2.09 9.73 27.25
C LEU A 35 1.32 8.41 27.17
N ILE A 36 2.00 7.28 27.43
CA ILE A 36 1.36 5.94 27.46
C ILE A 36 0.29 5.91 28.55
N ARG A 37 0.59 6.42 29.74
CA ARG A 37 -0.36 6.51 30.83
C ARG A 37 -1.61 7.33 30.46
N LYS A 38 -1.43 8.51 29.84
CA LYS A 38 -2.52 9.32 29.34
C LYS A 38 -3.35 8.60 28.28
N GLN A 39 -2.68 7.84 27.39
CA GLN A 39 -3.32 7.00 26.38
C GLN A 39 -4.26 5.99 27.04
N LEU A 40 -3.77 5.22 28.02
CA LEU A 40 -4.53 4.20 28.74
C LEU A 40 -5.76 4.79 29.45
N TYR A 41 -5.58 5.90 30.19
CA TYR A 41 -6.70 6.54 30.90
C TYR A 41 -7.73 7.20 29.99
N ARG A 42 -7.42 7.37 28.70
CA ARG A 42 -8.34 7.96 27.70
C ARG A 42 -9.07 6.93 26.86
N LEU A 43 -8.71 5.64 26.94
CA LEU A 43 -9.37 4.58 26.13
C LEU A 43 -10.88 4.57 26.33
N THR A 44 -11.35 4.70 27.56
CA THR A 44 -12.78 4.69 27.92
C THR A 44 -13.46 6.05 27.73
N THR A 45 -12.74 7.06 27.23
CA THR A 45 -13.27 8.42 27.12
C THR A 45 -13.38 8.85 25.66
N LYS A 46 -14.23 9.85 25.37
CA LYS A 46 -14.31 10.48 24.04
C LYS A 46 -13.17 11.49 23.76
N LYS A 47 -12.14 11.55 24.62
CA LYS A 47 -11.03 12.50 24.45
C LYS A 47 -10.05 11.99 23.40
N THR A 48 -9.46 12.92 22.65
CA THR A 48 -8.40 12.63 21.67
C THR A 48 -7.24 11.90 22.34
N LEU A 49 -6.82 10.79 21.74
CA LEU A 49 -5.68 10.01 22.19
C LEU A 49 -4.38 10.76 21.88
N PRO A 50 -3.41 10.81 22.80
CA PRO A 50 -2.16 11.56 22.62
C PRO A 50 -1.18 10.89 21.64
N LEU A 51 -1.26 9.57 21.48
CA LEU A 51 -0.37 8.80 20.63
C LEU A 51 -1.12 8.32 19.39
N LYS A 52 -0.46 8.30 18.25
CA LYS A 52 -1.02 7.72 17.02
C LYS A 52 -1.23 6.23 17.21
N THR A 53 -2.32 5.73 16.67
CA THR A 53 -2.67 4.31 16.72
C THR A 53 -2.85 3.76 15.31
N HIS A 54 -2.48 2.48 15.14
CA HIS A 54 -2.71 1.75 13.90
C HIS A 54 -3.90 0.81 14.04
N ALA A 55 -4.76 0.77 13.04
CA ALA A 55 -5.75 -0.30 12.93
C ALA A 55 -5.05 -1.65 12.73
N PRO A 56 -5.57 -2.76 13.27
CA PRO A 56 -5.03 -4.10 13.00
C PRO A 56 -5.02 -4.36 11.49
N ILE A 57 -3.93 -4.95 10.99
CA ILE A 57 -3.86 -5.39 9.58
C ILE A 57 -5.01 -6.34 9.29
N ALA A 58 -5.63 -6.21 8.12
CA ALA A 58 -6.71 -7.11 7.69
C ALA A 58 -6.21 -8.56 7.59
N SER A 59 -7.11 -9.52 7.75
CA SER A 59 -6.80 -10.93 7.54
C SER A 59 -6.42 -11.19 6.08
N PRO A 60 -5.53 -12.17 5.79
CA PRO A 60 -5.21 -12.58 4.43
C PRO A 60 -6.44 -13.08 3.68
N GLU A 61 -6.46 -12.86 2.39
CA GLU A 61 -7.49 -13.40 1.49
C GLU A 61 -7.20 -14.90 1.19
N CYS A 62 -8.22 -15.62 0.78
CA CYS A 62 -8.09 -17.04 0.46
C CYS A 62 -7.24 -17.25 -0.81
N LYS A 63 -6.18 -18.07 -0.72
CA LYS A 63 -5.26 -18.34 -1.83
C LYS A 63 -5.94 -18.85 -3.10
N LYS A 64 -6.98 -19.69 -2.97
CA LYS A 64 -7.75 -20.19 -4.11
C LYS A 64 -8.54 -19.08 -4.82
N GLU A 65 -9.07 -18.13 -4.06
CA GLU A 65 -9.78 -16.98 -4.62
C GLU A 65 -8.80 -15.98 -5.25
N LEU A 66 -7.63 -15.79 -4.64
CA LEU A 66 -6.55 -14.98 -5.23
C LEU A 66 -6.11 -15.56 -6.57
N LYS A 67 -5.89 -16.88 -6.66
CA LYS A 67 -5.53 -17.54 -7.91
C LYS A 67 -6.58 -17.32 -8.99
N LYS A 68 -7.86 -17.52 -8.69
CA LYS A 68 -8.95 -17.25 -9.65
C LYS A 68 -8.98 -15.78 -10.10
N ALA A 69 -8.74 -14.85 -9.18
CA ALA A 69 -8.77 -13.43 -9.50
C ALA A 69 -7.57 -13.00 -10.36
N ILE A 70 -6.37 -13.55 -10.12
CA ILE A 70 -5.18 -13.22 -10.90
C ILE A 70 -5.22 -13.82 -12.30
N GLU A 71 -5.80 -15.00 -12.47
CA GLU A 71 -5.98 -15.66 -13.78
C GLU A 71 -6.88 -14.85 -14.74
N CYS A 72 -7.70 -13.94 -14.21
CA CYS A 72 -8.51 -13.02 -15.01
C CYS A 72 -7.76 -11.75 -15.43
N CYS A 73 -6.51 -11.55 -14.94
CA CYS A 73 -5.71 -10.38 -15.25
C CYS A 73 -4.93 -10.56 -16.56
N GLU A 74 -4.56 -9.43 -17.17
CA GLU A 74 -3.72 -9.46 -18.36
C GLU A 74 -2.32 -9.97 -18.02
N HIS A 75 -1.87 -11.00 -18.72
CA HIS A 75 -0.52 -11.57 -18.58
C HIS A 75 0.49 -10.71 -19.34
N LEU A 76 1.51 -10.19 -18.65
CA LEU A 76 2.59 -9.39 -19.24
C LEU A 76 3.86 -10.19 -19.50
N GLY A 77 4.17 -11.18 -18.66
CA GLY A 77 5.37 -11.97 -18.82
C GLY A 77 5.65 -12.92 -17.66
N LYS A 78 6.72 -13.70 -17.81
CA LYS A 78 7.20 -14.65 -16.80
C LYS A 78 8.69 -14.44 -16.57
N THR A 79 9.10 -14.54 -15.30
CA THR A 79 10.51 -14.40 -14.90
C THR A 79 11.25 -15.73 -15.04
N SER A 80 12.59 -15.69 -15.04
CA SER A 80 13.43 -16.88 -15.18
C SER A 80 13.29 -17.88 -14.04
N ASP A 81 12.86 -17.44 -12.87
CA ASP A 81 12.62 -18.27 -11.67
C ASP A 81 11.14 -18.66 -11.48
N GLY A 82 10.32 -18.40 -12.51
CA GLY A 82 8.95 -18.90 -12.57
C GLY A 82 7.88 -17.98 -12.00
N MET A 83 8.20 -16.80 -11.52
CA MET A 83 7.19 -15.80 -11.14
C MET A 83 6.50 -15.25 -12.37
N VAL A 84 5.27 -14.79 -12.21
CA VAL A 84 4.46 -14.28 -13.31
C VAL A 84 4.10 -12.82 -13.05
N ILE A 85 4.12 -12.02 -14.12
CA ILE A 85 3.80 -10.60 -14.09
C ILE A 85 2.43 -10.39 -14.74
N TYR A 86 1.52 -9.80 -13.99
CA TYR A 86 0.17 -9.48 -14.44
C TYR A 86 -0.11 -7.98 -14.37
N LEU A 87 -1.01 -7.52 -15.21
CA LEU A 87 -1.60 -6.19 -15.14
C LEU A 87 -3.03 -6.32 -14.63
N TYR A 88 -3.29 -5.81 -13.44
CA TYR A 88 -4.59 -5.79 -12.80
C TYR A 88 -5.26 -4.43 -12.99
N GLN A 89 -6.49 -4.44 -13.48
CA GLN A 89 -7.38 -3.28 -13.55
C GLN A 89 -8.47 -3.42 -12.48
N TYR A 90 -8.74 -2.35 -11.73
CA TYR A 90 -9.83 -2.34 -10.75
C TYR A 90 -11.19 -2.60 -11.40
N GLN A 91 -11.91 -3.57 -10.89
CA GLN A 91 -13.27 -3.96 -11.32
C GLN A 91 -14.21 -4.14 -10.12
N GLY A 92 -14.00 -3.35 -9.09
CA GLY A 92 -14.71 -3.48 -7.82
C GLY A 92 -13.85 -4.19 -6.76
N SER A 93 -14.42 -4.36 -5.57
CA SER A 93 -13.70 -4.96 -4.45
C SER A 93 -13.52 -6.47 -4.65
N SER A 94 -12.42 -6.86 -5.29
CA SER A 94 -12.01 -8.25 -5.50
C SER A 94 -11.08 -8.74 -4.37
N PRO A 95 -10.93 -10.07 -4.18
CA PRO A 95 -9.92 -10.61 -3.27
C PRO A 95 -8.51 -10.11 -3.58
N LEU A 96 -8.14 -10.05 -4.86
CA LEU A 96 -6.83 -9.55 -5.30
C LEU A 96 -6.60 -8.09 -4.89
N PHE A 97 -7.61 -7.24 -5.07
CA PHE A 97 -7.53 -5.83 -4.69
C PHE A 97 -7.38 -5.64 -3.17
N ARG A 98 -8.15 -6.39 -2.39
CA ARG A 98 -8.07 -6.34 -0.93
C ARG A 98 -6.74 -6.86 -0.41
N GLU A 99 -6.19 -7.92 -1.02
CA GLU A 99 -4.89 -8.48 -0.66
C GLU A 99 -3.74 -7.54 -1.06
N LEU A 100 -3.82 -6.92 -2.23
CA LEU A 100 -2.87 -5.89 -2.66
C LEU A 100 -2.77 -4.77 -1.61
N GLY A 101 -3.90 -4.19 -1.20
CA GLY A 101 -3.91 -3.14 -0.19
C GLY A 101 -3.42 -3.62 1.18
N ARG A 102 -3.70 -4.88 1.57
CA ARG A 102 -3.21 -5.47 2.81
C ARG A 102 -1.69 -5.62 2.82
N LEU A 103 -1.12 -6.17 1.74
CA LEU A 103 0.32 -6.42 1.64
C LEU A 103 1.11 -5.12 1.48
N ARG A 104 0.54 -4.14 0.80
CA ARG A 104 1.10 -2.80 0.68
C ARG A 104 1.19 -2.11 2.04
N GLU A 105 0.13 -2.20 2.84
CA GLU A 105 0.16 -1.67 4.21
C GLU A 105 1.21 -2.38 5.08
N ILE A 106 1.35 -3.70 4.98
CA ILE A 106 2.40 -4.46 5.70
C ILE A 106 3.79 -3.96 5.29
N ALA A 107 4.05 -3.83 3.99
CA ALA A 107 5.36 -3.43 3.49
C ALA A 107 5.70 -1.99 3.91
N PHE A 108 4.76 -1.05 3.80
CA PHE A 108 4.99 0.34 4.18
C PHE A 108 5.09 0.52 5.71
N ARG A 109 4.32 -0.21 6.50
CA ARG A 109 4.53 -0.19 7.98
C ARG A 109 5.92 -0.68 8.37
N ALA A 110 6.46 -1.66 7.67
CA ALA A 110 7.78 -2.18 8.00
C ALA A 110 8.91 -1.16 7.79
N VAL A 111 8.66 -0.09 7.03
CA VAL A 111 9.60 1.02 6.80
C VAL A 111 9.11 2.36 7.38
N GLY A 112 8.05 2.33 8.21
CA GLY A 112 7.53 3.54 8.87
C GLY A 112 6.61 4.42 8.01
N GLU A 113 6.26 3.99 6.79
CA GLU A 113 5.43 4.73 5.82
C GLU A 113 3.99 4.22 5.73
N GLY A 114 3.58 3.34 6.64
CA GLY A 114 2.22 2.79 6.64
C GLY A 114 1.13 3.83 6.82
N SER A 115 -0.02 3.61 6.19
CA SER A 115 -1.18 4.49 6.31
C SER A 115 -1.84 4.42 7.71
N GLY A 116 -1.53 3.39 8.49
CA GLY A 116 -2.17 3.09 9.77
C GLY A 116 -3.54 2.42 9.65
N ASN A 117 -4.01 2.17 8.44
CA ASN A 117 -5.28 1.53 8.14
C ASN A 117 -5.14 0.00 8.06
N ARG A 118 -6.25 -0.71 7.99
CA ARG A 118 -6.25 -2.17 7.81
C ARG A 118 -5.69 -2.62 6.46
N ARG A 119 -5.77 -1.75 5.47
CA ARG A 119 -5.27 -1.87 4.09
C ARG A 119 -4.87 -0.48 3.61
N ASP A 120 -3.77 -0.37 2.89
CA ASP A 120 -3.41 0.84 2.17
C ASP A 120 -4.13 0.84 0.81
N ILE A 121 -5.28 1.49 0.77
CA ILE A 121 -6.09 1.70 -0.44
C ILE A 121 -6.53 3.15 -0.42
N ASP A 122 -6.34 3.84 -1.54
CA ASP A 122 -6.76 5.21 -1.73
C ASP A 122 -7.69 5.39 -2.95
N LYS A 123 -8.19 6.60 -3.16
CA LYS A 123 -9.11 6.91 -4.26
C LYS A 123 -8.51 6.67 -5.65
N TYR A 124 -7.19 6.77 -5.78
CA TYR A 124 -6.48 6.61 -7.04
C TYR A 124 -6.42 5.15 -7.48
N ASP A 125 -6.44 4.20 -6.54
CA ASP A 125 -6.43 2.78 -6.84
C ASP A 125 -7.62 2.32 -7.69
N MET A 126 -8.71 3.11 -7.72
CA MET A 126 -9.94 2.79 -8.46
C MET A 126 -9.81 3.00 -9.98
N HIS A 127 -8.90 3.87 -10.42
CA HIS A 127 -8.71 4.19 -11.84
C HIS A 127 -7.28 4.00 -12.33
N TYR A 128 -6.36 3.64 -11.43
CA TYR A 128 -5.01 3.20 -11.79
C TYR A 128 -4.99 1.70 -12.06
N GLN A 129 -4.01 1.28 -12.83
CA GLN A 129 -3.67 -0.12 -13.02
C GLN A 129 -2.60 -0.54 -12.00
N HIS A 130 -2.53 -1.84 -11.74
CA HIS A 130 -1.54 -2.41 -10.84
C HIS A 130 -0.76 -3.50 -11.55
N LEU A 131 0.53 -3.28 -11.72
CA LEU A 131 1.46 -4.29 -12.16
C LEU A 131 1.75 -5.19 -10.95
N VAL A 132 1.40 -6.47 -11.06
CA VAL A 132 1.45 -7.43 -9.96
C VAL A 132 2.49 -8.51 -10.28
N LEU A 133 3.43 -8.72 -9.37
CA LEU A 133 4.32 -9.87 -9.39
C LEU A 133 3.70 -10.99 -8.54
N TRP A 134 3.50 -12.16 -9.15
CA TRP A 134 2.80 -13.31 -8.59
C TRP A 134 3.71 -14.53 -8.49
N ASP A 135 3.70 -15.19 -7.34
CA ASP A 135 4.37 -16.48 -7.13
C ASP A 135 3.36 -17.62 -7.34
N GLU A 136 3.51 -18.34 -8.46
CA GLU A 136 2.64 -19.48 -8.82
C GLU A 136 2.73 -20.64 -7.85
N HIS A 137 3.88 -20.87 -7.22
CA HIS A 137 4.08 -21.98 -6.29
C HIS A 137 3.48 -21.66 -4.92
N ALA A 138 3.74 -20.45 -4.42
CA ALA A 138 3.23 -20.00 -3.14
C ALA A 138 1.75 -19.58 -3.19
N LEU A 139 1.19 -19.35 -4.39
CA LEU A 139 -0.14 -18.79 -4.64
C LEU A 139 -0.36 -17.49 -3.89
N GLU A 140 0.52 -16.51 -4.16
CA GLU A 140 0.47 -15.22 -3.48
C GLU A 140 1.09 -14.10 -4.28
N LEU A 141 0.67 -12.88 -3.97
CA LEU A 141 1.20 -11.65 -4.51
C LEU A 141 2.54 -11.35 -3.83
N VAL A 142 3.62 -11.22 -4.61
CA VAL A 142 4.98 -10.93 -4.13
C VAL A 142 5.20 -9.44 -3.90
N GLY A 143 4.72 -8.64 -4.84
CA GLY A 143 4.82 -7.20 -4.83
C GLY A 143 3.99 -6.60 -5.96
N ALA A 144 3.88 -5.29 -5.96
CA ALA A 144 3.16 -4.58 -7.02
C ALA A 144 3.72 -3.17 -7.24
N TYR A 145 3.38 -2.62 -8.40
CA TYR A 145 3.61 -1.24 -8.77
C TYR A 145 2.29 -0.64 -9.27
N ARG A 146 1.90 0.53 -8.77
CA ARG A 146 0.74 1.25 -9.29
C ARG A 146 1.17 2.12 -10.48
N LEU A 147 0.44 2.09 -11.56
CA LEU A 147 0.73 2.85 -12.77
C LEU A 147 -0.54 3.42 -13.40
N ALA A 148 -0.42 4.57 -14.05
CA ALA A 148 -1.49 5.18 -14.81
C ALA A 148 -0.96 5.88 -16.05
N CYS A 149 -1.66 5.70 -17.18
CA CYS A 149 -1.45 6.50 -18.37
C CYS A 149 -1.98 7.90 -18.10
N ALA A 150 -1.09 8.88 -17.99
CA ALA A 150 -1.47 10.21 -17.50
C ALA A 150 -2.54 10.89 -18.37
N GLN A 151 -2.45 10.76 -19.70
CA GLN A 151 -3.44 11.31 -20.62
C GLN A 151 -4.82 10.74 -20.34
N ASP A 152 -4.95 9.42 -20.20
CA ASP A 152 -6.24 8.73 -19.98
C ASP A 152 -6.88 9.18 -18.67
N VAL A 153 -6.05 9.33 -17.61
CA VAL A 153 -6.51 9.83 -16.30
C VAL A 153 -6.99 11.27 -16.41
N ILE A 154 -6.23 12.13 -17.10
CA ILE A 154 -6.61 13.55 -17.27
C ILE A 154 -7.90 13.68 -18.04
N GLU A 155 -8.12 12.88 -19.08
CA GLU A 155 -9.35 12.90 -19.89
C GLU A 155 -10.58 12.44 -19.10
N GLN A 156 -10.43 11.44 -18.24
CA GLN A 156 -11.55 10.85 -17.48
C GLN A 156 -11.81 11.51 -16.13
N HIS A 157 -10.76 12.00 -15.46
CA HIS A 157 -10.80 12.45 -14.06
C HIS A 157 -10.22 13.86 -13.86
N SER A 158 -9.88 14.60 -14.94
CA SER A 158 -9.09 15.81 -14.89
C SER A 158 -7.66 15.58 -14.35
N GLN A 159 -6.84 16.64 -14.33
CA GLN A 159 -5.47 16.57 -13.80
C GLN A 159 -5.43 16.14 -12.32
N SER A 160 -6.46 16.50 -11.54
CA SER A 160 -6.59 16.08 -10.13
C SER A 160 -6.81 14.57 -9.94
N GLY A 161 -7.02 13.82 -11.01
CA GLY A 161 -6.98 12.36 -11.03
C GLY A 161 -5.58 11.79 -10.93
N LEU A 162 -4.53 12.58 -11.20
CA LEU A 162 -3.14 12.17 -10.97
C LEU A 162 -2.78 12.30 -9.48
N TYR A 163 -2.11 11.28 -8.94
CA TYR A 163 -1.65 11.32 -7.55
C TYR A 163 -0.65 12.44 -7.32
N THR A 164 0.26 12.64 -8.25
CA THR A 164 1.30 13.67 -8.15
C THR A 164 0.76 15.09 -8.23
N ASP A 165 -0.44 15.32 -8.79
CA ASP A 165 -1.13 16.62 -8.75
C ASP A 165 -1.49 17.04 -7.30
N SER A 166 -1.63 16.08 -6.39
CA SER A 166 -1.82 16.37 -4.97
C SER A 166 -0.54 16.84 -4.25
N LEU A 167 0.62 16.66 -4.88
CA LEU A 167 1.94 16.96 -4.31
C LEU A 167 2.63 18.13 -5.01
N PHE A 168 2.36 18.35 -6.30
CA PHE A 168 3.05 19.32 -7.14
C PHE A 168 2.06 20.16 -7.94
N ASN A 169 2.44 21.42 -8.17
CA ASN A 169 1.75 22.29 -9.11
C ASN A 169 2.43 22.19 -10.48
N TYR A 170 1.74 21.63 -11.45
CA TYR A 170 2.25 21.49 -12.81
C TYR A 170 2.00 22.74 -13.65
N THR A 171 3.01 23.17 -14.40
CA THR A 171 2.86 24.22 -15.41
C THR A 171 2.34 23.63 -16.73
N GLN A 172 1.89 24.50 -17.65
CA GLN A 172 1.41 24.06 -18.97
C GLN A 172 2.48 23.34 -19.79
N ASP A 173 3.75 23.56 -19.50
CA ASP A 173 4.88 22.89 -20.16
C ASP A 173 4.90 21.38 -19.95
N MET A 174 4.20 20.89 -18.90
CA MET A 174 4.08 19.44 -18.63
C MET A 174 3.07 18.74 -19.56
N THR A 175 2.18 19.47 -20.22
CA THR A 175 1.13 18.88 -21.07
C THR A 175 1.66 17.93 -22.15
N PRO A 176 2.76 18.23 -22.89
CA PRO A 176 3.31 17.29 -23.88
C PRO A 176 3.82 15.98 -23.24
N TYR A 177 4.34 16.07 -22.02
CA TYR A 177 4.85 14.90 -21.27
C TYR A 177 3.72 14.01 -20.79
N PHE A 178 2.61 14.57 -20.33
CA PHE A 178 1.43 13.80 -19.91
C PHE A 178 0.83 12.96 -21.05
N LYS A 179 0.84 13.47 -22.29
CA LYS A 179 0.32 12.77 -23.47
C LYS A 179 1.01 11.41 -23.70
N GLN A 180 2.27 11.29 -23.32
CA GLN A 180 3.08 10.07 -23.48
C GLN A 180 3.65 9.60 -22.15
N GLY A 181 3.07 10.05 -21.04
CA GLY A 181 3.55 9.81 -19.70
C GLY A 181 2.80 8.69 -18.97
N ILE A 182 3.55 7.93 -18.19
CA ILE A 182 3.03 6.98 -17.22
C ILE A 182 3.40 7.49 -15.85
N GLU A 183 2.40 7.72 -15.00
CA GLU A 183 2.64 7.97 -13.59
C GLU A 183 2.82 6.65 -12.86
N LEU A 184 3.92 6.56 -12.10
CA LEU A 184 4.27 5.41 -11.29
C LEU A 184 4.23 5.76 -9.81
N GLY A 185 3.79 4.80 -8.98
CA GLY A 185 3.78 5.00 -7.54
C GLY A 185 3.43 3.75 -6.76
N ARG A 186 3.42 3.89 -5.44
CA ARG A 186 3.01 2.83 -4.53
C ARG A 186 3.70 1.48 -4.79
N SER A 187 4.99 1.52 -5.16
CA SER A 187 5.77 0.29 -5.32
C SER A 187 6.01 -0.37 -3.97
N PHE A 188 5.82 -1.66 -3.92
CA PHE A 188 6.17 -2.45 -2.74
C PHE A 188 6.53 -3.89 -3.09
N VAL A 189 7.32 -4.49 -2.23
CA VAL A 189 7.59 -5.94 -2.19
C VAL A 189 7.31 -6.40 -0.77
N GLN A 190 6.65 -7.55 -0.62
CA GLN A 190 6.42 -8.16 0.71
C GLN A 190 7.74 -8.35 1.46
N PRO A 191 7.83 -8.06 2.76
CA PRO A 191 9.07 -8.19 3.54
C PRO A 191 9.77 -9.55 3.41
N LYS A 192 9.01 -10.64 3.30
CA LYS A 192 9.58 -12.00 3.12
C LYS A 192 10.30 -12.23 1.79
N TYR A 193 10.11 -11.36 0.81
CA TYR A 193 10.79 -11.38 -0.49
C TYR A 193 11.88 -10.32 -0.63
N TRP A 194 12.16 -9.56 0.43
CA TRP A 194 13.26 -8.60 0.42
C TRP A 194 14.61 -9.29 0.25
N GLY A 195 15.56 -8.59 -0.34
CA GLY A 195 16.88 -9.14 -0.65
C GLY A 195 16.90 -10.12 -1.84
N ARG A 196 15.77 -10.28 -2.55
CA ARG A 196 15.66 -11.07 -3.79
C ARG A 196 15.50 -10.15 -4.99
N LYS A 197 15.42 -10.72 -6.20
CA LYS A 197 15.23 -10.01 -7.48
C LYS A 197 13.79 -9.46 -7.69
N SER A 198 12.95 -9.45 -6.66
CA SER A 198 11.52 -9.11 -6.80
C SER A 198 11.30 -7.68 -7.30
N LEU A 199 12.12 -6.73 -6.86
CA LEU A 199 12.05 -5.35 -7.36
C LEU A 199 12.49 -5.26 -8.83
N ASP A 200 13.57 -5.96 -9.21
CA ASP A 200 14.04 -6.02 -10.60
C ASP A 200 12.94 -6.59 -11.52
N TYR A 201 12.24 -7.63 -11.06
CA TYR A 201 11.13 -8.21 -11.81
C TYR A 201 9.94 -7.26 -11.98
N LEU A 202 9.66 -6.43 -10.99
CA LEU A 202 8.67 -5.36 -11.16
C LEU A 202 9.12 -4.32 -12.19
N LEU A 203 10.41 -3.97 -12.23
CA LEU A 203 10.97 -3.09 -13.26
C LEU A 203 10.93 -3.74 -14.65
N TYR A 204 11.18 -5.05 -14.76
CA TYR A 204 10.99 -5.78 -16.01
C TYR A 204 9.53 -5.77 -16.47
N GLY A 205 8.59 -5.83 -15.51
CA GLY A 205 7.17 -5.67 -15.80
C GLY A 205 6.81 -4.31 -16.38
N ILE A 206 7.40 -3.22 -15.85
CA ILE A 206 7.25 -1.88 -16.44
C ILE A 206 7.82 -1.87 -17.87
N GLY A 207 8.99 -2.48 -18.10
CA GLY A 207 9.57 -2.63 -19.45
C GLY A 207 8.64 -3.42 -20.39
N ALA A 208 8.04 -4.51 -19.92
CA ALA A 208 7.07 -5.30 -20.69
C ALA A 208 5.81 -4.48 -21.04
N PHE A 209 5.32 -3.67 -20.10
CA PHE A 209 4.22 -2.75 -20.32
C PHE A 209 4.55 -1.73 -21.41
N ILE A 210 5.70 -1.04 -21.31
CA ILE A 210 6.15 -0.04 -22.31
C ILE A 210 6.35 -0.70 -23.69
N ASN A 211 6.88 -1.91 -23.75
CA ASN A 211 7.04 -2.64 -25.02
C ASN A 211 5.70 -2.97 -25.67
N ARG A 212 4.66 -3.23 -24.88
CA ARG A 212 3.29 -3.46 -25.38
C ARG A 212 2.57 -2.18 -25.79
N TYR A 213 2.89 -1.07 -25.13
CA TYR A 213 2.30 0.26 -25.34
C TYR A 213 3.37 1.29 -25.70
N PRO A 214 3.98 1.21 -26.90
CA PRO A 214 5.17 1.99 -27.28
C PRO A 214 4.91 3.50 -27.44
N GLN A 215 3.67 3.93 -27.40
CA GLN A 215 3.31 5.35 -27.37
C GLN A 215 3.75 6.07 -26.09
N TYR A 216 3.94 5.35 -24.98
CA TYR A 216 4.38 5.93 -23.73
C TYR A 216 5.92 5.97 -23.67
N ARG A 217 6.47 7.15 -23.35
CA ARG A 217 7.93 7.43 -23.40
C ARG A 217 8.49 8.02 -22.12
N TYR A 218 7.61 8.56 -21.27
CA TYR A 218 8.02 9.24 -20.04
C TYR A 218 7.46 8.50 -18.83
N LEU A 219 8.32 8.31 -17.84
CA LEU A 219 7.96 7.78 -16.55
C LEU A 219 8.15 8.87 -15.51
N PHE A 220 7.16 9.10 -14.68
CA PHE A 220 7.25 10.07 -13.59
C PHE A 220 6.48 9.57 -12.37
N GLY A 221 6.78 10.12 -11.20
CA GLY A 221 6.12 9.74 -9.96
C GLY A 221 6.81 10.31 -8.75
N ALA A 222 6.16 10.24 -7.61
CA ALA A 222 6.75 10.62 -6.33
C ALA A 222 7.50 9.43 -5.73
N VAL A 223 8.73 9.68 -5.28
CA VAL A 223 9.58 8.72 -4.58
C VAL A 223 9.91 9.30 -3.21
N SER A 224 9.71 8.50 -2.15
CA SER A 224 10.21 8.85 -0.83
C SER A 224 11.72 8.64 -0.78
N VAL A 225 12.42 9.58 -0.15
CA VAL A 225 13.89 9.60 -0.03
C VAL A 225 14.26 9.37 1.43
#